data_f2dd7c6f4b392bc98c4314c57765dbbc
#
_entry.id   f2dd7c6f4b392bc98c4314c57765dbbc
#
_cell.length_a   1.000
_cell.length_b   1.000
_cell.length_c   1.000
_cell.angle_alpha   90.00
_cell.angle_beta   90.00
_cell.angle_gamma   90.00
#
_symmetry.space_group_name_H-M   'P 1'
#
loop_
_entity.id
_entity.type
_entity.pdbx_description
1 polymer ?
#
loop_
_entity_poly.entity_id
_entity_poly.type
_entity_poly.pdbx_seq_one_letter_code
_entity_poly.pdbx_strand_id
1 'polypeptide(L)'
;VLYACFSLYFILLTPKLALMSKKITHDFQEEKAVLIGLITPNQDEDQAKEYLDELEFLAHTAGAVSVKHFLQKMPMANSKTFIGSGKLDEVKTFIDANDVCLVIFDDELGPSQLRNIEKILECKILDRSNLILDIFASRARTANARTQVELAQYQYLLPRLTRMWTHLERQKGGIGMRGPGETQIESDRR
;
A
#
# COMPACT_ATOMS: atom_id res chain seq x y z
N VAL A 1 18.46 -57.85 -12.60
CA VAL A 1 17.79 -57.38 -11.39
C VAL A 1 18.13 -55.91 -11.05
N LEU A 2 19.32 -55.40 -11.43
CA LEU A 2 19.76 -54.00 -11.15
C LEU A 2 19.10 -52.95 -12.02
N TYR A 3 18.62 -53.28 -13.21
CA TYR A 3 18.00 -52.34 -14.16
C TYR A 3 16.52 -52.00 -13.79
N ALA A 4 15.85 -52.85 -13.09
CA ALA A 4 14.45 -52.63 -12.68
C ALA A 4 14.31 -51.62 -11.51
N CYS A 5 15.29 -51.53 -10.62
CA CYS A 5 15.30 -50.60 -9.51
C CYS A 5 15.57 -49.16 -9.94
N PHE A 6 16.35 -48.93 -11.00
CA PHE A 6 16.67 -47.60 -11.45
C PHE A 6 15.50 -46.92 -12.19
N SER A 7 14.68 -47.75 -12.88
CA SER A 7 13.48 -47.23 -13.59
C SER A 7 12.34 -46.82 -12.63
N LEU A 8 12.19 -47.54 -11.49
CA LEU A 8 11.19 -47.14 -10.50
C LEU A 8 11.56 -45.87 -9.71
N TYR A 9 12.86 -45.61 -9.53
CA TYR A 9 13.32 -44.41 -8.84
C TYR A 9 13.14 -43.14 -9.70
N PHE A 10 13.23 -43.30 -11.03
CA PHE A 10 13.03 -42.21 -11.99
C PHE A 10 11.56 -41.84 -12.16
N ILE A 11 10.64 -42.79 -12.01
CA ILE A 11 9.17 -42.56 -12.12
C ILE A 11 8.61 -41.89 -10.86
N LEU A 12 9.23 -42.07 -9.70
CA LEU A 12 8.82 -41.42 -8.45
C LEU A 12 9.37 -40.01 -8.25
N LEU A 13 10.40 -39.61 -9.02
CA LEU A 13 11.01 -38.27 -8.91
C LEU A 13 10.34 -37.21 -9.81
N THR A 14 9.64 -37.65 -10.87
CA THR A 14 9.02 -36.75 -11.83
C THR A 14 7.85 -35.89 -11.28
N PRO A 15 6.98 -36.39 -10.37
CA PRO A 15 5.91 -35.52 -9.87
C PRO A 15 6.42 -34.47 -8.87
N LYS A 16 7.57 -34.72 -8.20
CA LYS A 16 8.11 -33.77 -7.22
C LYS A 16 8.88 -32.61 -7.89
N LEU A 17 9.50 -32.87 -9.05
CA LEU A 17 10.14 -31.84 -9.86
C LEU A 17 9.13 -30.98 -10.63
N ALA A 18 8.02 -31.56 -11.06
CA ALA A 18 6.90 -30.85 -11.69
C ALA A 18 6.15 -29.92 -10.71
N LEU A 19 6.15 -30.25 -9.41
CA LEU A 19 5.57 -29.36 -8.40
C LEU A 19 6.48 -28.16 -8.04
N MET A 20 7.79 -28.28 -8.24
CA MET A 20 8.74 -27.17 -8.02
C MET A 20 8.85 -26.23 -9.22
N SER A 21 8.34 -26.62 -10.38
CA SER A 21 8.26 -25.79 -11.59
C SER A 21 6.87 -25.12 -11.76
N LYS A 22 6.06 -25.01 -10.71
CA LYS A 22 5.10 -23.93 -10.69
C LYS A 22 5.92 -22.64 -10.63
N LYS A 23 6.36 -22.15 -11.81
CA LYS A 23 6.55 -20.74 -12.03
C LYS A 23 5.38 -20.06 -11.30
N ILE A 24 5.72 -19.25 -10.33
CA ILE A 24 4.84 -18.19 -9.87
C ILE A 24 4.64 -17.33 -11.13
N THR A 25 3.72 -17.75 -11.98
CA THR A 25 3.03 -16.81 -12.84
C THR A 25 2.31 -15.95 -11.79
N HIS A 26 2.91 -14.82 -11.44
CA HIS A 26 2.16 -13.69 -10.98
C HIS A 26 1.15 -13.49 -12.13
N ASP A 27 -0.02 -14.09 -11.99
CA ASP A 27 -1.19 -13.62 -12.69
C ASP A 27 -1.26 -12.16 -12.25
N PHE A 28 -0.87 -11.26 -13.15
CA PHE A 28 -1.11 -9.85 -13.00
C PHE A 28 -2.64 -9.70 -13.08
N GLN A 29 -3.33 -10.04 -12.01
CA GLN A 29 -4.66 -9.54 -11.80
C GLN A 29 -4.45 -8.04 -11.60
N GLU A 30 -4.83 -7.30 -12.62
CA GLU A 30 -4.86 -5.84 -12.59
C GLU A 30 -5.62 -5.43 -11.33
N GLU A 31 -4.93 -4.86 -10.35
CA GLU A 31 -5.55 -4.44 -9.09
C GLU A 31 -6.50 -3.29 -9.40
N LYS A 32 -7.80 -3.52 -9.18
CA LYS A 32 -8.81 -2.46 -9.35
C LYS A 32 -8.60 -1.39 -8.29
N ALA A 33 -8.45 -0.15 -8.74
CA ALA A 33 -8.21 1.00 -7.90
C ALA A 33 -9.33 2.04 -8.00
N VAL A 34 -9.61 2.69 -6.89
CA VAL A 34 -10.43 3.91 -6.82
C VAL A 34 -9.52 5.08 -6.49
N LEU A 35 -9.67 6.18 -7.22
CA LEU A 35 -8.89 7.40 -7.02
C LEU A 35 -9.74 8.43 -6.26
N ILE A 36 -9.13 9.09 -5.28
CA ILE A 36 -9.80 10.08 -4.44
C ILE A 36 -9.00 11.37 -4.44
N GLY A 37 -9.66 12.46 -4.84
CA GLY A 37 -9.11 13.81 -4.83
C GLY A 37 -9.96 14.78 -4.00
N LEU A 38 -9.33 15.85 -3.52
CA LEU A 38 -9.95 16.93 -2.79
C LEU A 38 -9.88 18.21 -3.61
N ILE A 39 -11.01 18.91 -3.73
CA ILE A 39 -11.06 20.25 -4.32
C ILE A 39 -11.04 21.26 -3.17
N THR A 40 -9.94 21.98 -3.04
CA THR A 40 -9.80 23.07 -2.08
C THR A 40 -10.23 24.41 -2.70
N PRO A 41 -10.53 25.47 -1.90
CA PRO A 41 -10.92 26.76 -2.43
C PRO A 41 -9.87 27.44 -3.31
N ASN A 42 -8.61 26.99 -3.22
CA ASN A 42 -7.48 27.54 -3.99
C ASN A 42 -7.25 26.78 -5.31
N GLN A 43 -8.04 25.74 -5.58
CA GLN A 43 -7.94 24.92 -6.79
C GLN A 43 -9.23 25.01 -7.58
N ASP A 44 -9.09 25.09 -8.91
CA ASP A 44 -10.23 24.97 -9.80
C ASP A 44 -10.63 23.48 -9.96
N GLU A 45 -11.91 23.24 -10.24
CA GLU A 45 -12.42 21.87 -10.42
C GLU A 45 -11.73 21.16 -11.60
N ASP A 46 -11.39 21.90 -12.64
CA ASP A 46 -10.70 21.35 -13.81
C ASP A 46 -9.25 20.96 -13.48
N GLN A 47 -8.55 21.76 -12.67
CA GLN A 47 -7.23 21.38 -12.15
C GLN A 47 -7.27 20.13 -11.29
N ALA A 48 -8.29 19.98 -10.44
CA ALA A 48 -8.42 18.78 -9.63
C ALA A 48 -8.68 17.52 -10.48
N LYS A 49 -9.38 17.66 -11.60
CA LYS A 49 -9.56 16.56 -12.58
C LYS A 49 -8.22 16.21 -13.26
N GLU A 50 -7.46 17.21 -13.69
CA GLU A 50 -6.13 16.99 -14.29
C GLU A 50 -5.19 16.24 -13.34
N TYR A 51 -5.20 16.58 -12.05
CA TYR A 51 -4.40 15.87 -11.06
C TYR A 51 -4.83 14.41 -10.88
N LEU A 52 -6.14 14.12 -10.92
CA LEU A 52 -6.64 12.75 -10.87
C LEU A 52 -6.30 11.97 -12.15
N ASP A 53 -6.33 12.61 -13.31
CA ASP A 53 -5.93 11.99 -14.57
C ASP A 53 -4.42 11.66 -14.57
N GLU A 54 -3.59 12.53 -13.99
CA GLU A 54 -2.16 12.25 -13.75
C GLU A 54 -1.98 11.07 -12.77
N LEU A 55 -2.75 11.07 -11.68
CA LEU A 55 -2.72 9.99 -10.70
C LEU A 55 -3.18 8.65 -11.31
N GLU A 56 -4.16 8.65 -12.20
CA GLU A 56 -4.59 7.48 -12.95
C GLU A 56 -3.46 6.93 -13.82
N PHE A 57 -2.73 7.82 -14.51
CA PHE A 57 -1.56 7.42 -15.29
C PHE A 57 -0.46 6.81 -14.42
N LEU A 58 -0.22 7.36 -13.24
CA LEU A 58 0.71 6.79 -12.26
C LEU A 58 0.25 5.43 -11.75
N ALA A 59 -1.04 5.28 -11.41
CA ALA A 59 -1.63 4.02 -10.98
C ALA A 59 -1.50 2.94 -12.05
N HIS A 60 -1.83 3.26 -13.31
CA HIS A 60 -1.64 2.36 -14.44
C HIS A 60 -0.16 1.97 -14.63
N THR A 61 0.77 2.91 -14.44
CA THR A 61 2.22 2.65 -14.49
C THR A 61 2.66 1.67 -13.40
N ALA A 62 1.99 1.67 -12.25
CA ALA A 62 2.22 0.73 -11.14
C ALA A 62 1.53 -0.63 -11.36
N GLY A 63 0.67 -0.77 -12.37
CA GLY A 63 -0.08 -2.00 -12.67
C GLY A 63 -1.49 -2.06 -12.09
N ALA A 64 -2.02 -0.94 -11.62
CA ALA A 64 -3.41 -0.83 -11.17
C ALA A 64 -4.33 -0.28 -12.27
N VAL A 65 -5.61 -0.65 -12.25
CA VAL A 65 -6.63 -0.13 -13.17
C VAL A 65 -7.62 0.72 -12.39
N SER A 66 -7.72 1.99 -12.77
CA SER A 66 -8.69 2.92 -12.20
C SER A 66 -10.10 2.56 -12.64
N VAL A 67 -10.99 2.34 -11.67
CA VAL A 67 -12.40 2.02 -11.92
C VAL A 67 -13.28 3.26 -11.76
N LYS A 68 -12.95 4.14 -10.82
CA LYS A 68 -13.74 5.34 -10.55
C LYS A 68 -12.91 6.41 -9.84
N HIS A 69 -13.21 7.67 -10.17
CA HIS A 69 -12.69 8.86 -9.51
C HIS A 69 -13.75 9.43 -8.56
N PHE A 70 -13.35 9.78 -7.35
CA PHE A 70 -14.16 10.48 -6.38
C PHE A 70 -13.53 11.83 -6.06
N LEU A 71 -14.27 12.87 -6.30
CA LEU A 71 -13.90 14.24 -5.94
C LEU A 71 -14.83 14.75 -4.83
N GLN A 72 -14.25 15.45 -3.88
CA GLN A 72 -15.02 16.15 -2.86
C GLN A 72 -14.54 17.58 -2.71
N LYS A 73 -15.47 18.52 -2.73
CA LYS A 73 -15.18 19.93 -2.47
C LYS A 73 -15.24 20.20 -0.97
N MET A 74 -14.12 20.60 -0.39
CA MET A 74 -14.01 20.95 1.03
C MET A 74 -13.04 22.09 1.23
N PRO A 75 -13.26 22.97 2.21
CA PRO A 75 -12.33 24.08 2.51
C PRO A 75 -10.99 23.57 3.04
N MET A 76 -10.95 22.42 3.67
CA MET A 76 -9.75 21.81 4.24
C MET A 76 -9.95 20.29 4.35
N ALA A 77 -8.88 19.52 4.18
CA ALA A 77 -8.89 18.09 4.42
C ALA A 77 -9.28 17.75 5.86
N ASN A 78 -10.11 16.73 6.04
CA ASN A 78 -10.50 16.27 7.38
C ASN A 78 -9.27 15.68 8.09
N SER A 79 -9.03 16.12 9.32
CA SER A 79 -7.89 15.66 10.13
C SER A 79 -7.94 14.17 10.50
N LYS A 80 -9.11 13.53 10.46
CA LYS A 80 -9.29 12.11 10.82
C LYS A 80 -9.33 11.19 9.61
N THR A 81 -9.97 11.61 8.51
CA THR A 81 -10.32 10.72 7.38
C THR A 81 -10.02 11.33 6.02
N PHE A 82 -9.33 12.49 5.98
CA PHE A 82 -9.01 13.24 4.76
C PHE A 82 -10.26 13.78 4.06
N ILE A 83 -11.24 12.95 3.74
CA ILE A 83 -12.56 13.30 3.16
C ILE A 83 -13.66 13.25 4.24
N GLY A 84 -14.83 13.78 3.93
CA GLY A 84 -16.00 13.73 4.82
C GLY A 84 -16.52 12.31 5.00
N SER A 85 -17.15 12.03 6.17
CA SER A 85 -17.66 10.70 6.50
C SER A 85 -18.69 10.19 5.49
N GLY A 86 -19.65 11.03 5.05
CA GLY A 86 -20.64 10.61 4.06
C GLY A 86 -20.02 10.24 2.71
N LYS A 87 -18.93 10.93 2.30
CA LYS A 87 -18.20 10.56 1.07
C LYS A 87 -17.44 9.27 1.26
N LEU A 88 -16.89 9.05 2.46
CA LEU A 88 -16.19 7.80 2.78
C LEU A 88 -17.14 6.59 2.76
N ASP A 89 -18.39 6.76 3.25
CA ASP A 89 -19.41 5.72 3.19
C ASP A 89 -19.84 5.42 1.73
N GLU A 90 -19.93 6.45 0.89
CA GLU A 90 -20.17 6.29 -0.55
C GLU A 90 -19.05 5.47 -1.23
N VAL A 91 -17.80 5.80 -0.91
CA VAL A 91 -16.62 5.08 -1.40
C VAL A 91 -16.64 3.63 -0.92
N LYS A 92 -16.93 3.38 0.36
CA LYS A 92 -17.03 2.00 0.90
C LYS A 92 -18.09 1.19 0.18
N THR A 93 -19.29 1.74 0.00
CA THR A 93 -20.38 1.06 -0.74
C THR A 93 -19.95 0.70 -2.15
N PHE A 94 -19.20 1.58 -2.81
CA PHE A 94 -18.70 1.32 -4.18
C PHE A 94 -17.62 0.23 -4.18
N ILE A 95 -16.71 0.23 -3.22
CA ILE A 95 -15.64 -0.77 -3.05
C ILE A 95 -16.26 -2.16 -2.88
N ASP A 96 -17.21 -2.28 -1.96
CA ASP A 96 -17.89 -3.55 -1.65
C ASP A 96 -18.69 -4.10 -2.83
N ALA A 97 -19.27 -3.20 -3.66
CA ALA A 97 -20.08 -3.59 -4.82
C ALA A 97 -19.24 -4.01 -6.06
N ASN A 98 -17.99 -3.56 -6.17
CA ASN A 98 -17.15 -3.74 -7.38
C ASN A 98 -15.89 -4.58 -7.15
N ASP A 99 -15.71 -5.17 -5.96
CA ASP A 99 -14.50 -5.90 -5.57
C ASP A 99 -13.22 -5.08 -5.80
N VAL A 100 -13.22 -3.84 -5.33
CA VAL A 100 -12.06 -2.95 -5.39
C VAL A 100 -11.14 -3.27 -4.20
N CYS A 101 -9.87 -3.52 -4.47
CA CYS A 101 -8.90 -3.87 -3.44
C CYS A 101 -7.94 -2.74 -3.09
N LEU A 102 -7.94 -1.65 -3.85
CA LEU A 102 -6.99 -0.56 -3.72
C LEU A 102 -7.69 0.81 -3.79
N VAL A 103 -7.34 1.71 -2.87
CA VAL A 103 -7.75 3.12 -2.91
C VAL A 103 -6.52 4.00 -2.89
N ILE A 104 -6.45 4.96 -3.80
CA ILE A 104 -5.32 5.88 -3.95
C ILE A 104 -5.80 7.31 -3.73
N PHE A 105 -5.15 8.00 -2.83
CA PHE A 105 -5.40 9.42 -2.56
C PHE A 105 -4.39 10.30 -3.29
N ASP A 106 -4.86 11.38 -3.87
CA ASP A 106 -4.01 12.32 -4.62
C ASP A 106 -3.05 13.12 -3.73
N ASP A 107 -3.41 13.32 -2.47
CA ASP A 107 -2.60 14.00 -1.47
C ASP A 107 -1.90 13.04 -0.53
N GLU A 108 -0.90 13.56 0.21
CA GLU A 108 -0.22 12.80 1.25
C GLU A 108 -1.10 12.63 2.50
N LEU A 109 -1.26 11.40 2.94
CA LEU A 109 -2.06 11.07 4.13
C LEU A 109 -1.20 11.09 5.40
N GLY A 110 -1.72 11.73 6.42
CA GLY A 110 -1.14 11.63 7.75
C GLY A 110 -1.30 10.21 8.33
N PRO A 111 -0.37 9.77 9.24
CA PRO A 111 -0.41 8.42 9.80
C PRO A 111 -1.71 8.07 10.53
N SER A 112 -2.39 9.07 11.09
CA SER A 112 -3.69 8.89 11.76
C SER A 112 -4.83 8.73 10.76
N GLN A 113 -4.79 9.52 9.66
CA GLN A 113 -5.78 9.43 8.59
C GLN A 113 -5.70 8.07 7.91
N LEU A 114 -4.50 7.64 7.51
CA LEU A 114 -4.27 6.35 6.87
C LEU A 114 -4.90 5.21 7.67
N ARG A 115 -4.59 5.10 8.97
CA ARG A 115 -5.15 4.04 9.83
C ARG A 115 -6.67 4.11 9.98
N ASN A 116 -7.23 5.31 10.08
CA ASN A 116 -8.67 5.45 10.23
C ASN A 116 -9.39 5.05 8.95
N ILE A 117 -8.85 5.42 7.79
CA ILE A 117 -9.39 5.09 6.48
C ILE A 117 -9.27 3.58 6.23
N GLU A 118 -8.10 2.97 6.47
CA GLU A 118 -7.90 1.51 6.35
C GLU A 118 -8.91 0.72 7.20
N LYS A 119 -9.14 1.18 8.43
CA LYS A 119 -10.09 0.53 9.35
C LYS A 119 -11.54 0.62 8.85
N ILE A 120 -11.90 1.69 8.14
CA ILE A 120 -13.26 1.91 7.64
C ILE A 120 -13.47 1.20 6.30
N LEU A 121 -12.52 1.36 5.37
CA LEU A 121 -12.64 0.82 4.01
C LEU A 121 -12.27 -0.66 3.91
N GLU A 122 -11.47 -1.18 4.86
CA GLU A 122 -11.01 -2.57 4.90
C GLU A 122 -10.27 -3.03 3.62
N CYS A 123 -9.61 -2.09 2.93
CA CYS A 123 -8.83 -2.32 1.72
C CYS A 123 -7.46 -1.64 1.81
N LYS A 124 -6.58 -1.93 0.86
CA LYS A 124 -5.26 -1.31 0.77
C LYS A 124 -5.39 0.16 0.42
N ILE A 125 -4.75 1.01 1.21
CA ILE A 125 -4.74 2.46 0.99
C ILE A 125 -3.33 2.89 0.59
N LEU A 126 -3.24 3.64 -0.49
CA LEU A 126 -2.01 4.32 -0.90
C LEU A 126 -2.26 5.82 -0.95
N ASP A 127 -1.25 6.58 -0.71
CA ASP A 127 -1.20 8.00 -1.06
C ASP A 127 -0.27 8.21 -2.28
N ARG A 128 -0.30 9.41 -2.86
CA ARG A 128 0.52 9.75 -4.03
C ARG A 128 2.01 9.48 -3.79
N SER A 129 2.52 9.81 -2.61
CA SER A 129 3.94 9.62 -2.27
C SER A 129 4.32 8.12 -2.23
N ASN A 130 3.49 7.28 -1.63
CA ASN A 130 3.73 5.84 -1.59
C ASN A 130 3.64 5.19 -2.98
N LEU A 131 2.64 5.59 -3.78
CA LEU A 131 2.51 5.12 -5.16
C LEU A 131 3.76 5.43 -6.00
N ILE A 132 4.30 6.64 -5.89
CA ILE A 132 5.54 7.04 -6.58
C ILE A 132 6.73 6.22 -6.10
N LEU A 133 6.85 5.96 -4.79
CA LEU A 133 7.90 5.11 -4.23
C LEU A 133 7.81 3.67 -4.73
N ASP A 134 6.61 3.11 -4.85
CA ASP A 134 6.40 1.77 -5.41
C ASP A 134 6.79 1.70 -6.89
N ILE A 135 6.48 2.74 -7.69
CA ILE A 135 6.93 2.84 -9.07
C ILE A 135 8.46 2.89 -9.17
N PHE A 136 9.12 3.67 -8.31
CA PHE A 136 10.58 3.72 -8.28
C PHE A 136 11.19 2.37 -7.84
N ALA A 137 10.59 1.71 -6.85
CA ALA A 137 11.05 0.40 -6.38
C ALA A 137 10.99 -0.65 -7.51
N SER A 138 9.91 -0.68 -8.27
CA SER A 138 9.74 -1.61 -9.39
C SER A 138 10.73 -1.35 -10.55
N ARG A 139 11.16 -0.09 -10.73
CA ARG A 139 12.06 0.32 -11.82
C ARG A 139 13.54 0.41 -11.44
N ALA A 140 13.89 0.35 -10.17
CA ALA A 140 15.28 0.44 -9.69
C ALA A 140 16.10 -0.80 -10.10
N ARG A 141 16.94 -0.68 -11.11
CA ARG A 141 17.75 -1.78 -11.64
C ARG A 141 19.17 -1.84 -11.05
N THR A 142 19.75 -0.69 -10.69
CA THR A 142 21.09 -0.63 -10.11
C THR A 142 21.07 -0.78 -8.59
N ALA A 143 22.15 -1.31 -8.00
CA ALA A 143 22.28 -1.44 -6.55
C ALA A 143 22.10 -0.09 -5.84
N ASN A 144 22.76 0.96 -6.35
CA ASN A 144 22.62 2.31 -5.77
C ASN A 144 21.19 2.82 -5.84
N ALA A 145 20.48 2.63 -6.98
CA ALA A 145 19.09 3.05 -7.10
C ALA A 145 18.19 2.32 -6.12
N ARG A 146 18.38 1.00 -5.94
CA ARG A 146 17.61 0.21 -4.96
C ARG A 146 17.82 0.72 -3.54
N THR A 147 19.07 0.93 -3.12
CA THR A 147 19.39 1.45 -1.78
C THR A 147 18.78 2.84 -1.56
N GLN A 148 18.78 3.73 -2.57
CA GLN A 148 18.17 5.05 -2.46
C GLN A 148 16.65 4.96 -2.32
N VAL A 149 16.00 4.08 -3.08
CA VAL A 149 14.55 3.88 -2.99
C VAL A 149 14.17 3.24 -1.65
N GLU A 150 14.91 2.23 -1.20
CA GLU A 150 14.72 1.63 0.12
C GLU A 150 14.85 2.69 1.24
N LEU A 151 15.86 3.54 1.17
CA LEU A 151 16.02 4.64 2.13
C LEU A 151 14.81 5.58 2.12
N ALA A 152 14.32 5.97 0.95
CA ALA A 152 13.15 6.82 0.82
C ALA A 152 11.88 6.14 1.37
N GLN A 153 11.69 4.83 1.10
CA GLN A 153 10.59 4.05 1.66
C GLN A 153 10.67 4.00 3.20
N TYR A 154 11.86 3.78 3.79
CA TYR A 154 12.02 3.82 5.24
C TYR A 154 11.73 5.20 5.81
N GLN A 155 12.19 6.27 5.18
CA GLN A 155 11.89 7.64 5.61
C GLN A 155 10.39 7.95 5.59
N TYR A 156 9.67 7.44 4.58
CA TYR A 156 8.22 7.56 4.48
C TYR A 156 7.50 6.73 5.57
N LEU A 157 7.95 5.51 5.84
CA LEU A 157 7.32 4.58 6.78
C LEU A 157 7.62 4.94 8.25
N LEU A 158 8.81 5.44 8.57
CA LEU A 158 9.27 5.70 9.93
C LEU A 158 8.28 6.56 10.76
N PRO A 159 7.78 7.71 10.30
CA PRO A 159 6.80 8.49 11.06
C PRO A 159 5.43 7.80 11.18
N ARG A 160 5.14 6.85 10.29
CA ARG A 160 3.91 6.07 10.29
C ARG A 160 3.98 4.90 11.26
N LEU A 161 5.16 4.28 11.41
CA LEU A 161 5.43 3.19 12.36
C LEU A 161 5.47 3.67 13.82
N THR A 162 6.04 4.82 14.11
CA THR A 162 6.19 5.33 15.50
C THR A 162 4.86 5.44 16.26
N ARG A 163 3.74 5.65 15.58
CA ARG A 163 2.42 5.68 16.20
C ARG A 163 1.73 4.33 16.30
N MET A 164 2.16 3.32 15.57
CA MET A 164 1.70 1.94 15.75
C MET A 164 2.29 1.32 17.02
N TRP A 165 3.51 1.69 17.37
CA TRP A 165 4.23 1.14 18.54
C TRP A 165 3.74 1.70 19.88
N THR A 166 3.19 2.90 19.94
CA THR A 166 2.60 3.46 21.18
C THR A 166 1.45 2.61 21.74
N HIS A 167 0.82 1.78 20.91
CA HIS A 167 -0.20 0.84 21.37
C HIS A 167 0.43 -0.36 22.10
N LEU A 168 1.62 -0.80 21.68
CA LEU A 168 2.38 -1.89 22.33
C LEU A 168 3.05 -1.43 23.62
N GLU A 169 3.49 -0.18 23.72
CA GLU A 169 4.05 0.41 24.93
C GLU A 169 3.06 0.45 26.07
N ARG A 170 1.78 0.71 25.80
CA ARG A 170 0.72 0.72 26.81
C ARG A 170 0.38 -0.65 27.40
N GLN A 171 0.75 -1.73 26.74
CA GLN A 171 0.44 -3.09 27.21
C GLN A 171 1.48 -3.70 28.16
N LYS A 172 2.70 -3.16 28.27
CA LYS A 172 3.78 -3.77 29.07
C LYS A 172 4.63 -2.83 29.91
N GLY A 173 4.32 -1.56 30.02
CA GLY A 173 5.07 -0.60 30.82
C GLY A 173 4.38 -0.27 32.13
N GLY A 174 4.84 -0.79 33.25
CA GLY A 174 4.57 -0.23 34.56
C GLY A 174 5.30 1.12 34.71
N ILE A 175 4.80 1.98 35.63
CA ILE A 175 5.38 3.29 35.93
C ILE A 175 6.90 3.18 36.15
N GLY A 176 7.71 3.79 35.28
CA GLY A 176 9.18 3.80 35.39
C GLY A 176 9.95 2.73 34.63
N MET A 177 9.30 1.81 33.89
CA MET A 177 9.99 0.85 33.03
C MET A 177 9.93 1.30 31.57
N ARG A 178 11.12 1.38 30.91
CA ARG A 178 11.21 1.53 29.46
C ARG A 178 10.55 0.34 28.78
N GLY A 179 9.56 0.60 27.92
CA GLY A 179 8.92 -0.44 27.13
C GLY A 179 9.88 -1.01 26.06
N PRO A 180 9.72 -2.28 25.63
CA PRO A 180 10.57 -2.90 24.59
C PRO A 180 10.51 -2.16 23.25
N GLY A 181 9.52 -1.30 23.00
CA GLY A 181 9.40 -0.50 21.80
C GLY A 181 10.35 0.70 21.72
N GLU A 182 10.73 1.33 22.84
CA GLU A 182 11.66 2.47 22.82
C GLU A 182 13.06 2.05 22.36
N THR A 183 13.53 0.88 22.75
CA THR A 183 14.83 0.35 22.34
C THR A 183 14.86 -0.06 20.87
N GLN A 184 13.74 -0.50 20.32
CA GLN A 184 13.63 -0.90 18.91
C GLN A 184 13.62 0.33 17.98
N ILE A 185 12.84 1.36 18.33
CA ILE A 185 12.82 2.62 17.59
C ILE A 185 14.19 3.32 17.58
N GLU A 186 14.92 3.25 18.67
CA GLU A 186 16.26 3.83 18.76
C GLU A 186 17.31 3.00 17.98
N SER A 187 17.12 1.69 17.90
CA SER A 187 17.89 0.75 17.07
C SER A 187 17.62 0.95 15.57
N ASP A 188 16.36 1.16 15.19
CA ASP A 188 15.97 1.34 13.80
C ASP A 188 16.29 2.74 13.22
N ARG A 189 16.64 3.71 14.11
CA ARG A 189 17.11 5.04 13.70
C ARG A 189 18.62 5.10 13.43
N ARG A 190 19.40 4.10 13.75
CA ARG A 190 20.85 3.99 13.53
C ARG A 190 21.17 3.22 12.26
#